data_9a4ac40dba93c302c990b3ab8dded619
#
_entry.id   9a4ac40dba93c302c990b3ab8dded619
#
_cell.length_a   1.000
_cell.length_b   1.000
_cell.length_c   1.000
_cell.angle_alpha   90.00
_cell.angle_beta   90.00
_cell.angle_gamma   90.00
#
_symmetry.space_group_name_H-M   'P 1'
#
loop_
_entity.id
_entity.type
_entity.pdbx_description
1 polymer ?
#
loop_
_entity_poly.entity_id
_entity_poly.type
_entity_poly.pdbx_seq_one_letter_code
_entity_poly.pdbx_strand_id
1 'polypeptide(L)'
;MKFLKEVKQNPGLLPKLLIIIFRFGYFVYHYVNIPIIRLLLIIIYRFFDLIFVKLLLNCDISGRTDIGYGFKIYHPYWIFINDGAKIGNNCTIRGQVTIGNKGWKENKCPVLLDNIEIGIGAKLIGSIKLGNNCQVGANAVVTKSFSDNSIIVGVPAKKIN
;
A
#
# COMPACT_ATOMS: atom_id res chain seq x y z
N MET A 1 -16.89 -11.65 -4.20
CA MET A 1 -15.86 -12.70 -4.44
C MET A 1 -14.41 -12.20 -4.39
N LYS A 2 -14.03 -11.05 -4.97
CA LYS A 2 -12.63 -10.54 -4.96
C LYS A 2 -12.06 -10.32 -3.54
N PHE A 3 -12.82 -9.70 -2.66
CA PHE A 3 -12.41 -9.43 -1.27
C PHE A 3 -12.07 -10.70 -0.47
N LEU A 4 -12.93 -11.72 -0.49
CA LEU A 4 -12.68 -12.97 0.23
C LEU A 4 -11.43 -13.71 -0.29
N LYS A 5 -11.19 -13.65 -1.62
CA LYS A 5 -9.98 -14.21 -2.22
C LYS A 5 -8.74 -13.47 -1.70
N GLU A 6 -8.79 -12.15 -1.67
CA GLU A 6 -7.70 -11.30 -1.18
C GLU A 6 -7.37 -11.59 0.29
N VAL A 7 -8.38 -11.69 1.16
CA VAL A 7 -8.17 -12.05 2.58
C VAL A 7 -7.54 -13.44 2.71
N LYS A 8 -8.01 -14.43 1.93
CA LYS A 8 -7.45 -15.79 1.95
C LYS A 8 -6.00 -15.84 1.47
N GLN A 9 -5.61 -15.02 0.50
CA GLN A 9 -4.25 -14.96 -0.05
C GLN A 9 -3.23 -14.37 0.90
N ASN A 10 -3.66 -13.59 1.89
CA ASN A 10 -2.78 -12.99 2.88
C ASN A 10 -2.39 -14.03 3.94
N PRO A 11 -1.09 -14.23 4.22
CA PRO A 11 -0.63 -15.25 5.16
C PRO A 11 -0.81 -14.81 6.62
N GLY A 12 -1.33 -15.71 7.45
CA GLY A 12 -1.46 -15.45 8.89
C GLY A 12 -2.61 -14.51 9.27
N LEU A 13 -2.76 -14.28 10.57
CA LEU A 13 -3.88 -13.51 11.13
C LEU A 13 -3.70 -12.00 10.92
N LEU A 14 -2.52 -11.46 11.21
CA LEU A 14 -2.28 -10.01 11.21
C LEU A 14 -2.40 -9.36 9.82
N PRO A 15 -1.83 -9.93 8.73
CA PRO A 15 -2.07 -9.41 7.38
C PRO A 15 -3.54 -9.44 6.98
N LYS A 16 -4.27 -10.51 7.34
CA LYS A 16 -5.72 -10.61 7.07
C LYS A 16 -6.50 -9.52 7.80
N LEU A 17 -6.19 -9.28 9.07
CA LEU A 17 -6.83 -8.24 9.87
C LEU A 17 -6.58 -6.86 9.26
N LEU A 18 -5.33 -6.56 8.88
CA LEU A 18 -4.97 -5.30 8.24
C LEU A 18 -5.76 -5.10 6.94
N ILE A 19 -5.81 -6.11 6.07
CA ILE A 19 -6.58 -6.05 4.81
C ILE A 19 -8.08 -5.85 5.06
N ILE A 20 -8.66 -6.51 6.07
CA ILE A 20 -10.08 -6.34 6.40
C ILE A 20 -10.36 -4.90 6.83
N ILE A 21 -9.55 -4.35 7.74
CA ILE A 21 -9.71 -2.98 8.22
C ILE A 21 -9.50 -1.98 7.08
N PHE A 22 -8.45 -2.14 6.28
CA PHE A 22 -8.18 -1.31 5.11
C PHE A 22 -9.37 -1.31 4.13
N ARG A 23 -9.87 -2.50 3.73
CA ARG A 23 -10.99 -2.62 2.78
C ARG A 23 -12.29 -2.07 3.34
N PHE A 24 -12.53 -2.20 4.64
CA PHE A 24 -13.67 -1.53 5.28
C PHE A 24 -13.56 -0.01 5.16
N GLY A 25 -12.39 0.57 5.48
CA GLY A 25 -12.14 2.00 5.28
C GLY A 25 -12.26 2.42 3.82
N TYR A 26 -11.69 1.65 2.90
CA TYR A 26 -11.79 1.88 1.46
C TYR A 26 -13.26 1.92 1.00
N PHE A 27 -14.07 0.96 1.41
CA PHE A 27 -15.51 0.94 1.13
C PHE A 27 -16.23 2.18 1.66
N VAL A 28 -15.94 2.57 2.90
CA VAL A 28 -16.58 3.73 3.53
C VAL A 28 -16.23 5.03 2.81
N TYR A 29 -14.96 5.22 2.45
CA TYR A 29 -14.52 6.45 1.79
C TYR A 29 -14.96 6.56 0.33
N HIS A 30 -15.08 5.45 -0.41
CA HIS A 30 -15.30 5.48 -1.86
C HIS A 30 -16.73 5.16 -2.28
N TYR A 31 -17.53 4.47 -1.44
CA TYR A 31 -18.85 3.98 -1.85
C TYR A 31 -20.00 4.44 -0.95
N VAL A 32 -19.75 4.89 0.28
CA VAL A 32 -20.82 5.36 1.17
C VAL A 32 -21.08 6.84 0.94
N ASN A 33 -22.23 7.17 0.35
CA ASN A 33 -22.58 8.53 -0.03
C ASN A 33 -23.55 9.24 0.96
N ILE A 34 -24.18 8.49 1.89
CA ILE A 34 -25.12 9.06 2.87
C ILE A 34 -24.31 9.68 4.02
N PRO A 35 -24.34 11.01 4.23
CA PRO A 35 -23.41 11.71 5.12
C PRO A 35 -23.41 11.20 6.55
N ILE A 36 -24.58 10.98 7.15
CA ILE A 36 -24.71 10.54 8.54
C ILE A 36 -24.16 9.12 8.70
N ILE A 37 -24.54 8.20 7.81
CA ILE A 37 -24.06 6.81 7.83
C ILE A 37 -22.56 6.79 7.60
N ARG A 38 -22.06 7.55 6.63
CA ARG A 38 -20.63 7.67 6.35
C ARG A 38 -19.85 8.15 7.57
N LEU A 39 -20.35 9.17 8.27
CA LEU A 39 -19.69 9.69 9.47
C LEU A 39 -19.58 8.62 10.57
N LEU A 40 -20.66 7.90 10.85
CA LEU A 40 -20.69 6.83 11.84
C LEU A 40 -19.70 5.70 11.48
N LEU A 41 -19.72 5.27 10.21
CA LEU A 41 -18.79 4.22 9.74
C LEU A 41 -17.33 4.69 9.72
N ILE A 42 -17.03 5.96 9.46
CA ILE A 42 -15.69 6.52 9.58
C ILE A 42 -15.20 6.47 11.03
N ILE A 43 -16.05 6.78 12.01
CA ILE A 43 -15.68 6.70 13.42
C ILE A 43 -15.31 5.26 13.79
N ILE A 44 -16.12 4.28 13.39
CA ILE A 44 -15.84 2.86 13.61
C ILE A 44 -14.54 2.44 12.92
N TYR A 45 -14.37 2.79 11.65
CA TYR A 45 -13.14 2.51 10.89
C TYR A 45 -11.91 3.07 11.59
N ARG A 46 -11.94 4.37 11.95
CA ARG A 46 -10.80 5.02 12.60
C ARG A 46 -10.44 4.43 13.96
N PHE A 47 -11.43 3.95 14.72
CA PHE A 47 -11.17 3.25 15.97
C PHE A 47 -10.37 1.96 15.73
N PHE A 48 -10.79 1.11 14.81
CA PHE A 48 -10.06 -0.12 14.48
C PHE A 48 -8.71 0.16 13.82
N ASP A 49 -8.62 1.14 12.94
CA ASP A 49 -7.38 1.58 12.31
C ASP A 49 -6.35 2.05 13.36
N LEU A 50 -6.79 2.88 14.31
CA LEU A 50 -5.91 3.36 15.38
C LEU A 50 -5.36 2.20 16.22
N ILE A 51 -6.21 1.31 16.70
CA ILE A 51 -5.80 0.24 17.62
C ILE A 51 -4.95 -0.82 16.90
N PHE A 52 -5.44 -1.34 15.78
CA PHE A 52 -4.80 -2.50 15.13
C PHE A 52 -3.76 -2.12 14.08
N VAL A 53 -4.00 -1.07 13.29
CA VAL A 53 -3.07 -0.71 12.21
C VAL A 53 -1.97 0.21 12.74
N LYS A 54 -2.33 1.27 13.45
CA LYS A 54 -1.34 2.27 13.90
C LYS A 54 -0.62 1.85 15.18
N LEU A 55 -1.32 1.46 16.23
CA LEU A 55 -0.68 1.14 17.53
C LEU A 55 -0.09 -0.26 17.57
N LEU A 56 -0.80 -1.29 17.09
CA LEU A 56 -0.32 -2.68 17.15
C LEU A 56 0.72 -3.00 16.07
N LEU A 57 0.48 -2.57 14.83
CA LEU A 57 1.35 -2.91 13.68
C LEU A 57 2.33 -1.79 13.32
N ASN A 58 2.20 -0.61 13.91
CA ASN A 58 2.97 0.59 13.54
C ASN A 58 2.92 0.86 12.02
N CYS A 59 1.74 0.71 11.42
CA CYS A 59 1.51 0.95 10.01
C CYS A 59 0.65 2.20 9.81
N ASP A 60 0.81 2.86 8.67
CA ASP A 60 -0.10 3.90 8.21
C ASP A 60 -0.51 3.63 6.75
N ILE A 61 -1.69 3.01 6.60
CA ILE A 61 -2.30 2.68 5.31
C ILE A 61 -3.75 3.15 5.38
N SER A 62 -4.00 4.32 4.85
CA SER A 62 -5.33 4.94 4.89
C SER A 62 -6.33 4.21 3.97
N GLY A 63 -7.57 4.04 4.41
CA GLY A 63 -8.67 3.59 3.54
C GLY A 63 -8.99 4.54 2.38
N ARG A 64 -8.35 5.72 2.31
CA ARG A 64 -8.45 6.63 1.16
C ARG A 64 -7.51 6.25 0.03
N THR A 65 -6.44 5.50 0.31
CA THR A 65 -5.43 5.11 -0.66
C THR A 65 -6.04 4.23 -1.75
N ASP A 66 -5.77 4.55 -2.99
CA ASP A 66 -6.26 3.79 -4.14
C ASP A 66 -5.39 2.53 -4.34
N ILE A 67 -5.86 1.41 -3.83
CA ILE A 67 -5.17 0.10 -3.93
C ILE A 67 -6.10 -0.92 -4.58
N GLY A 68 -5.66 -1.47 -5.71
CA GLY A 68 -6.33 -2.54 -6.45
C GLY A 68 -6.51 -3.82 -5.62
N TYR A 69 -7.34 -4.75 -6.12
CA TYR A 69 -7.56 -6.03 -5.46
C TYR A 69 -6.39 -7.00 -5.63
N GLY A 70 -6.32 -8.00 -4.74
CA GLY A 70 -5.22 -8.97 -4.72
C GLY A 70 -3.98 -8.46 -4.01
N PHE A 71 -4.12 -7.39 -3.23
CA PHE A 71 -3.02 -6.84 -2.45
C PHE A 71 -2.57 -7.80 -1.35
N LYS A 72 -1.31 -8.18 -1.37
CA LYS A 72 -0.71 -9.10 -0.40
C LYS A 72 0.29 -8.39 0.49
N ILE A 73 0.25 -8.71 1.76
CA ILE A 73 1.15 -8.15 2.76
C ILE A 73 1.84 -9.29 3.50
N TYR A 74 3.17 -9.28 3.50
CA TYR A 74 3.99 -10.14 4.34
C TYR A 74 4.65 -9.31 5.42
N HIS A 75 4.66 -9.81 6.67
CA HIS A 75 5.26 -9.11 7.82
C HIS A 75 4.68 -7.70 7.98
N PRO A 76 3.42 -7.55 8.40
CA PRO A 76 2.66 -6.29 8.35
C PRO A 76 3.09 -5.30 9.45
N TYR A 77 4.36 -4.94 9.48
CA TYR A 77 4.92 -4.00 10.45
C TYR A 77 5.66 -2.88 9.74
N TRP A 78 5.49 -1.64 10.26
CA TRP A 78 6.23 -0.46 9.80
C TRP A 78 6.00 -0.15 8.31
N ILE A 79 4.77 -0.34 7.82
CA ILE A 79 4.39 -0.04 6.44
C ILE A 79 3.72 1.34 6.43
N PHE A 80 4.27 2.25 5.63
CA PHE A 80 3.76 3.60 5.48
C PHE A 80 3.41 3.87 4.01
N ILE A 81 2.12 4.06 3.72
CA ILE A 81 1.63 4.35 2.37
C ILE A 81 0.82 5.65 2.42
N ASN A 82 1.35 6.68 1.78
CA ASN A 82 0.66 7.97 1.65
C ASN A 82 -0.66 7.79 0.88
N ASP A 83 -1.72 8.45 1.31
CA ASP A 83 -3.05 8.34 0.72
C ASP A 83 -3.16 8.86 -0.73
N GLY A 84 -2.20 9.67 -1.18
CA GLY A 84 -2.07 10.06 -2.58
C GLY A 84 -1.40 9.02 -3.49
N ALA A 85 -0.88 7.91 -2.96
CA ALA A 85 -0.28 6.85 -3.77
C ALA A 85 -1.36 6.02 -4.49
N LYS A 86 -1.01 5.49 -5.67
CA LYS A 86 -1.87 4.57 -6.43
C LYS A 86 -1.15 3.25 -6.62
N ILE A 87 -1.81 2.17 -6.28
CA ILE A 87 -1.27 0.80 -6.38
C ILE A 87 -2.26 -0.05 -7.15
N GLY A 88 -1.80 -0.68 -8.21
CA GLY A 88 -2.60 -1.56 -9.06
C GLY A 88 -2.97 -2.88 -8.41
N ASN A 89 -3.45 -3.81 -9.23
CA ASN A 89 -3.91 -5.12 -8.76
C ASN A 89 -2.74 -6.09 -8.53
N ASN A 90 -2.96 -7.09 -7.66
CA ASN A 90 -2.05 -8.19 -7.41
C ASN A 90 -0.64 -7.76 -6.95
N CYS A 91 -0.52 -6.59 -6.36
CA CYS A 91 0.75 -6.13 -5.80
C CYS A 91 1.04 -6.79 -4.45
N THR A 92 2.30 -7.06 -4.21
CA THR A 92 2.80 -7.67 -2.96
C THR A 92 3.78 -6.72 -2.30
N ILE A 93 3.61 -6.49 -1.00
CA ILE A 93 4.58 -5.72 -0.19
C ILE A 93 5.02 -6.51 1.03
N ARG A 94 6.18 -6.16 1.54
CA ARG A 94 6.72 -6.69 2.79
C ARG A 94 6.84 -5.59 3.83
N GLY A 95 7.13 -5.97 5.06
CA GLY A 95 7.31 -5.01 6.17
C GLY A 95 8.34 -3.92 5.88
N GLN A 96 8.25 -2.80 6.62
CA GLN A 96 9.15 -1.65 6.55
C GLN A 96 9.14 -0.90 5.20
N VAL A 97 8.16 -1.16 4.34
CA VAL A 97 8.02 -0.45 3.06
C VAL A 97 7.45 0.95 3.28
N THR A 98 8.01 1.94 2.59
CA THR A 98 7.47 3.29 2.55
C THR A 98 7.15 3.69 1.12
N ILE A 99 5.92 4.17 0.87
CA ILE A 99 5.48 4.70 -0.41
C ILE A 99 4.90 6.09 -0.18
N GLY A 100 5.57 7.14 -0.68
CA GLY A 100 5.13 8.49 -0.38
C GLY A 100 5.74 9.57 -1.28
N ASN A 101 5.37 10.81 -0.99
CA ASN A 101 5.90 11.98 -1.68
C ASN A 101 7.29 12.39 -1.15
N LYS A 102 7.92 13.39 -1.78
CA LYS A 102 9.20 13.96 -1.32
C LYS A 102 9.05 15.02 -0.22
N GLY A 103 7.84 15.23 0.25
CA GLY A 103 7.50 16.23 1.25
C GLY A 103 6.55 17.31 0.73
N TRP A 104 6.35 18.36 1.51
CA TRP A 104 5.32 19.37 1.29
C TRP A 104 5.48 20.24 0.03
N LYS A 105 6.71 20.36 -0.51
CA LYS A 105 6.97 21.07 -1.77
C LYS A 105 6.63 20.26 -3.01
N GLU A 106 6.59 18.92 -2.91
CA GLU A 106 6.26 18.00 -3.99
C GLU A 106 5.37 16.89 -3.46
N ASN A 107 4.05 17.12 -3.52
CA ASN A 107 3.02 16.20 -2.96
C ASN A 107 2.60 15.09 -3.91
N LYS A 108 3.18 14.98 -5.09
CA LYS A 108 2.91 13.85 -5.99
C LYS A 108 3.49 12.56 -5.42
N CYS A 109 2.66 11.54 -5.38
CA CYS A 109 3.00 10.22 -4.86
C CYS A 109 3.27 9.21 -5.97
N PRO A 110 3.90 8.09 -5.64
CA PRO A 110 4.14 6.99 -6.57
C PRO A 110 2.86 6.42 -7.17
N VAL A 111 2.96 6.02 -8.44
CA VAL A 111 1.96 5.23 -9.18
C VAL A 111 2.57 3.89 -9.53
N LEU A 112 2.04 2.83 -8.96
CA LEU A 112 2.45 1.46 -9.18
C LEU A 112 1.38 0.77 -10.04
N LEU A 113 1.78 0.14 -11.15
CA LEU A 113 0.85 -0.64 -11.96
C LEU A 113 0.63 -2.03 -11.36
N ASP A 114 0.19 -2.99 -12.16
CA ASP A 114 -0.23 -4.31 -11.68
C ASP A 114 0.96 -5.27 -11.46
N ASN A 115 0.76 -6.28 -10.60
CA ASN A 115 1.67 -7.40 -10.37
C ASN A 115 3.07 -6.99 -9.87
N ILE A 116 3.17 -5.96 -9.06
CA ILE A 116 4.45 -5.48 -8.54
C ILE A 116 4.79 -6.17 -7.21
N GLU A 117 6.03 -6.61 -7.07
CA GLU A 117 6.57 -7.11 -5.81
C GLU A 117 7.54 -6.11 -5.19
N ILE A 118 7.33 -5.77 -3.92
CA ILE A 118 8.16 -4.82 -3.18
C ILE A 118 8.82 -5.52 -1.99
N GLY A 119 10.14 -5.59 -2.04
CA GLY A 119 10.98 -6.17 -1.00
C GLY A 119 10.90 -5.42 0.32
N ILE A 120 11.23 -6.12 1.41
CA ILE A 120 11.26 -5.55 2.76
C ILE A 120 12.16 -4.31 2.81
N GLY A 121 11.72 -3.28 3.53
CA GLY A 121 12.50 -2.06 3.74
C GLY A 121 12.59 -1.11 2.55
N ALA A 122 12.03 -1.44 1.39
CA ALA A 122 12.12 -0.59 0.21
C ALA A 122 11.40 0.76 0.41
N LYS A 123 11.96 1.83 -0.17
CA LYS A 123 11.43 3.19 -0.13
C LYS A 123 11.14 3.67 -1.54
N LEU A 124 9.87 3.96 -1.84
CA LEU A 124 9.42 4.46 -3.13
C LEU A 124 8.94 5.90 -2.94
N ILE A 125 9.72 6.87 -3.42
CA ILE A 125 9.54 8.26 -3.02
C ILE A 125 9.41 9.20 -4.22
N GLY A 126 8.37 10.03 -4.19
CA GLY A 126 8.13 11.11 -5.15
C GLY A 126 7.24 10.74 -6.32
N SER A 127 7.19 11.60 -7.32
CA SER A 127 6.37 11.43 -8.53
C SER A 127 6.97 10.39 -9.48
N ILE A 128 6.94 9.13 -9.07
CA ILE A 128 7.51 8.01 -9.84
C ILE A 128 6.39 7.09 -10.34
N LYS A 129 6.67 6.38 -11.44
CA LYS A 129 5.80 5.34 -11.98
C LYS A 129 6.59 4.05 -12.15
N LEU A 130 6.07 2.95 -11.60
CA LEU A 130 6.55 1.61 -11.87
C LEU A 130 5.57 0.90 -12.80
N GLY A 131 6.13 0.33 -13.88
CA GLY A 131 5.37 -0.47 -14.83
C GLY A 131 4.90 -1.80 -14.26
N ASN A 132 4.18 -2.57 -15.08
CA ASN A 132 3.67 -3.89 -14.67
C ASN A 132 4.82 -4.87 -14.41
N ASN A 133 4.58 -5.85 -13.52
CA ASN A 133 5.48 -6.95 -13.23
C ASN A 133 6.87 -6.50 -12.73
N CYS A 134 7.00 -5.30 -12.16
CA CYS A 134 8.25 -4.85 -11.58
C CYS A 134 8.55 -5.57 -10.27
N GLN A 135 9.83 -5.81 -10.02
CA GLN A 135 10.33 -6.35 -8.76
C GLN A 135 11.28 -5.33 -8.12
N VAL A 136 10.95 -4.90 -6.91
CA VAL A 136 11.77 -3.98 -6.12
C VAL A 136 12.49 -4.78 -5.04
N GLY A 137 13.81 -4.79 -5.08
CA GLY A 137 14.63 -5.49 -4.10
C GLY A 137 14.52 -4.93 -2.69
N ALA A 138 14.90 -5.74 -1.71
CA ALA A 138 14.93 -5.32 -0.31
C ALA A 138 15.83 -4.09 -0.12
N ASN A 139 15.38 -3.15 0.73
CA ASN A 139 16.08 -1.90 1.06
C ASN A 139 16.40 -0.99 -0.15
N ALA A 140 15.80 -1.22 -1.31
CA ALA A 140 15.99 -0.34 -2.46
C ALA A 140 15.35 1.04 -2.23
N VAL A 141 16.03 2.11 -2.66
CA VAL A 141 15.51 3.48 -2.61
C VAL A 141 15.19 3.96 -4.02
N VAL A 142 13.90 3.89 -4.37
CA VAL A 142 13.38 4.17 -5.70
C VAL A 142 12.91 5.61 -5.78
N THR A 143 13.63 6.43 -6.55
CA THR A 143 13.35 7.87 -6.73
C THR A 143 13.13 8.27 -8.19
N LYS A 144 13.09 7.30 -9.11
CA LYS A 144 12.79 7.49 -10.53
C LYS A 144 11.89 6.39 -11.06
N SER A 145 11.25 6.64 -12.19
CA SER A 145 10.34 5.70 -12.84
C SER A 145 11.09 4.57 -13.55
N PHE A 146 10.42 3.41 -13.67
CA PHE A 146 10.92 2.24 -14.39
C PHE A 146 9.81 1.63 -15.24
N SER A 147 10.20 1.08 -16.40
CA SER A 147 9.29 0.39 -17.33
C SER A 147 8.86 -0.98 -16.80
N ASP A 148 7.90 -1.59 -17.51
CA ASP A 148 7.42 -2.94 -17.23
C ASP A 148 8.56 -3.96 -17.14
N ASN A 149 8.36 -5.00 -16.32
CA ASN A 149 9.27 -6.14 -16.11
C ASN A 149 10.66 -5.75 -15.60
N SER A 150 10.79 -4.59 -14.94
CA SER A 150 12.09 -4.15 -14.40
C SER A 150 12.38 -4.80 -13.04
N ILE A 151 13.61 -5.29 -12.87
CA ILE A 151 14.18 -5.69 -11.58
C ILE A 151 15.00 -4.50 -11.06
N ILE A 152 14.61 -3.97 -9.90
CA ILE A 152 15.03 -2.66 -9.41
C ILE A 152 15.69 -2.85 -8.04
N VAL A 153 16.98 -2.54 -7.90
CA VAL A 153 17.74 -2.76 -6.67
C VAL A 153 18.68 -1.61 -6.33
N GLY A 154 19.07 -1.48 -5.08
CA GLY A 154 20.14 -0.58 -4.62
C GLY A 154 19.67 0.80 -4.13
N VAL A 155 20.67 1.62 -3.69
CA VAL A 155 20.52 2.98 -3.15
C VAL A 155 21.54 3.89 -3.83
N PRO A 156 21.14 4.81 -4.73
CA PRO A 156 19.85 4.91 -5.38
C PRO A 156 19.55 3.70 -6.27
N ALA A 157 18.26 3.37 -6.40
CA ALA A 157 17.86 2.16 -7.12
C ALA A 157 18.13 2.24 -8.62
N LYS A 158 18.61 1.11 -9.18
CA LYS A 158 18.89 0.93 -10.61
C LYS A 158 18.21 -0.33 -11.13
N LYS A 159 17.92 -0.36 -12.42
CA LYS A 159 17.49 -1.56 -13.13
C LYS A 159 18.69 -2.47 -13.39
N ILE A 160 18.54 -3.80 -13.18
CA ILE A 160 19.61 -4.79 -13.34
C ILE A 160 19.34 -5.86 -14.42
N ASN A 161 18.18 -5.80 -15.09
CA ASN A 161 17.77 -6.69 -16.21
C ASN A 161 17.54 -5.92 -17.50
#